data_b02f2b7dc7997904a42815fae34a88df
#
_entry.id   b02f2b7dc7997904a42815fae34a88df
#
_cell.length_a   1.000
_cell.length_b   1.000
_cell.length_c   1.000
_cell.angle_alpha   90.00
_cell.angle_beta   90.00
_cell.angle_gamma   90.00
#
_symmetry.space_group_name_H-M   'P 1'
#
loop_
_entity.id
_entity.type
_entity.pdbx_description
1 polymer ?
#
loop_
_entity_poly.entity_id
_entity_poly.type
_entity_poly.pdbx_seq_one_letter_code
_entity_poly.pdbx_strand_id
1 'polypeptide(L)'
;MKVAGNVSELIGNTPLVRLRRISEESGAEVVAKLEFFNPGGSVKDRIGMAMIEAAGREGKLGPDTVILEPTSGNTGIALALVCAARGYKCTLVMPETMSKERRMLLRAYGADLVLTPGAEGMPGAIRRAEEMAAADERYFVPQQFENPANPEAHRRTTAEEIWRDTDGKVDVLVAGIGTGGTITGVGEVLKERKPDVRCVGVEPDASPVLSGGEIGPHALQGIGAGFVPKVLNTEIYDMIVRVTNEDAFASARQIAQEEGLLVGISSGAAIWAAEQIARHAESNGKLIVVIVPSNGERYLSTALYTDLAD
;
A
#
# COMPACT_ATOMS: atom_id res chain seq x y z
N MET A 1 28.04 -16.88 -1.10
CA MET A 1 27.61 -15.85 -0.14
C MET A 1 26.21 -15.39 -0.58
N LYS A 2 25.29 -15.25 0.38
CA LYS A 2 23.96 -14.69 0.09
C LYS A 2 23.96 -13.20 0.48
N VAL A 3 24.49 -12.35 -0.41
CA VAL A 3 24.63 -10.91 -0.22
C VAL A 3 23.91 -10.21 -1.37
N ALA A 4 22.97 -9.33 -1.05
CA ALA A 4 22.28 -8.51 -2.05
C ALA A 4 23.24 -7.48 -2.68
N GLY A 5 23.09 -7.22 -3.96
CA GLY A 5 23.90 -6.23 -4.67
C GLY A 5 23.54 -4.79 -4.29
N ASN A 6 22.28 -4.55 -3.97
CA ASN A 6 21.78 -3.27 -3.45
C ASN A 6 20.48 -3.49 -2.66
N VAL A 7 20.00 -2.43 -1.97
CA VAL A 7 18.84 -2.52 -1.08
C VAL A 7 17.54 -2.86 -1.81
N SER A 8 17.38 -2.55 -3.09
CA SER A 8 16.16 -2.85 -3.84
C SER A 8 15.96 -4.36 -4.07
N GLU A 9 17.03 -5.17 -4.00
CA GLU A 9 16.95 -6.63 -4.07
C GLU A 9 16.42 -7.29 -2.79
N LEU A 10 16.27 -6.53 -1.71
CA LEU A 10 15.68 -6.97 -0.45
C LEU A 10 14.16 -6.76 -0.40
N ILE A 11 13.57 -6.17 -1.45
CA ILE A 11 12.13 -5.94 -1.53
C ILE A 11 11.41 -7.28 -1.73
N GLY A 12 10.35 -7.49 -0.96
CA GLY A 12 9.58 -8.74 -0.98
C GLY A 12 10.00 -9.73 0.10
N ASN A 13 9.56 -10.98 -0.04
CA ASN A 13 9.72 -12.04 0.95
C ASN A 13 9.35 -11.60 2.38
N THR A 14 8.28 -10.83 2.48
CA THR A 14 7.76 -10.32 3.76
C THR A 14 7.11 -11.45 4.56
N PRO A 15 7.23 -11.46 5.89
CA PRO A 15 6.72 -12.55 6.70
C PRO A 15 5.19 -12.53 6.85
N LEU A 16 4.63 -13.69 7.16
CA LEU A 16 3.30 -13.86 7.74
C LEU A 16 3.42 -14.02 9.25
N VAL A 17 2.51 -13.42 10.01
CA VAL A 17 2.37 -13.62 11.45
C VAL A 17 0.92 -13.92 11.83
N ARG A 18 0.69 -14.88 12.69
CA ARG A 18 -0.63 -15.20 13.22
C ARG A 18 -1.10 -14.10 14.18
N LEU A 19 -2.30 -13.59 13.97
CA LEU A 19 -2.97 -12.67 14.90
C LEU A 19 -3.70 -13.54 15.94
N ARG A 20 -3.03 -13.75 17.08
CA ARG A 20 -3.43 -14.75 18.09
C ARG A 20 -4.81 -14.46 18.66
N ARG A 21 -5.04 -13.24 19.18
CA ARG A 21 -6.32 -12.88 19.79
C ARG A 21 -7.49 -13.07 18.83
N ILE A 22 -7.40 -12.48 17.63
CA ILE A 22 -8.48 -12.57 16.64
C ILE A 22 -8.76 -14.04 16.26
N SER A 23 -7.71 -14.85 16.12
CA SER A 23 -7.85 -16.25 15.77
C SER A 23 -8.50 -17.07 16.89
N GLU A 24 -8.13 -16.84 18.15
CA GLU A 24 -8.68 -17.55 19.30
C GLU A 24 -10.15 -17.18 19.56
N GLU A 25 -10.51 -15.90 19.39
CA GLU A 25 -11.89 -15.42 19.61
C GLU A 25 -12.86 -15.82 18.51
N SER A 26 -12.38 -15.90 17.24
CA SER A 26 -13.24 -16.14 16.08
C SER A 26 -13.37 -17.60 15.66
N GLY A 27 -12.38 -18.44 15.99
CA GLY A 27 -12.26 -19.78 15.46
C GLY A 27 -11.75 -19.87 14.02
N ALA A 28 -11.48 -18.74 13.36
CA ALA A 28 -10.74 -18.67 12.10
C ALA A 28 -9.23 -18.54 12.39
N GLU A 29 -8.38 -18.94 11.46
CA GLU A 29 -6.97 -18.61 11.52
C GLU A 29 -6.69 -17.32 10.76
N VAL A 30 -6.32 -16.24 11.46
CA VAL A 30 -6.06 -14.94 10.86
C VAL A 30 -4.56 -14.67 10.89
N VAL A 31 -3.98 -14.45 9.71
CA VAL A 31 -2.55 -14.16 9.55
C VAL A 31 -2.33 -12.84 8.82
N ALA A 32 -1.40 -12.04 9.32
CA ALA A 32 -1.03 -10.74 8.78
C ALA A 32 0.20 -10.86 7.87
N LYS A 33 0.09 -10.43 6.61
CA LYS A 33 1.21 -10.26 5.69
C LYS A 33 1.87 -8.91 5.95
N LEU A 34 3.03 -8.91 6.60
CA LEU A 34 3.69 -7.72 7.13
C LEU A 34 4.52 -6.99 6.05
N GLU A 35 3.87 -6.21 5.22
CA GLU A 35 4.51 -5.49 4.11
C GLU A 35 5.46 -4.37 4.56
N PHE A 36 5.43 -3.98 5.83
CA PHE A 36 6.39 -3.03 6.38
C PHE A 36 7.79 -3.62 6.62
N PHE A 37 7.98 -4.92 6.44
CA PHE A 37 9.31 -5.54 6.39
C PHE A 37 10.07 -5.27 5.10
N ASN A 38 9.43 -4.69 4.08
CA ASN A 38 10.16 -4.14 2.96
C ASN A 38 11.13 -3.03 3.41
N PRO A 39 12.28 -2.83 2.76
CA PRO A 39 13.33 -1.88 3.16
C PRO A 39 12.85 -0.44 3.37
N GLY A 40 11.94 0.02 2.53
CA GLY A 40 11.30 1.34 2.66
C GLY A 40 10.10 1.33 3.61
N GLY A 41 9.79 0.21 4.27
CA GLY A 41 8.78 0.07 5.33
C GLY A 41 7.34 0.07 4.83
N SER A 42 7.07 -0.30 3.58
CA SER A 42 5.69 -0.45 3.10
C SER A 42 5.55 -1.34 1.86
N VAL A 43 4.30 -1.74 1.59
CA VAL A 43 3.91 -2.46 0.37
C VAL A 43 4.29 -1.74 -0.91
N LYS A 44 4.46 -0.41 -0.87
CA LYS A 44 4.75 0.41 -2.04
C LYS A 44 6.17 0.21 -2.59
N ASP A 45 7.08 -0.36 -1.81
CA ASP A 45 8.42 -0.69 -2.29
C ASP A 45 8.34 -1.64 -3.49
N ARG A 46 7.41 -2.62 -3.45
CA ARG A 46 7.19 -3.56 -4.55
C ARG A 46 6.84 -2.87 -5.85
N ILE A 47 5.87 -1.97 -5.81
CA ILE A 47 5.42 -1.27 -7.02
C ILE A 47 6.42 -0.19 -7.46
N GLY A 48 7.08 0.49 -6.51
CA GLY A 48 8.15 1.44 -6.83
C GLY A 48 9.26 0.79 -7.64
N MET A 49 9.74 -0.38 -7.20
CA MET A 49 10.74 -1.14 -7.94
C MET A 49 10.20 -1.65 -9.29
N ALA A 50 9.01 -2.25 -9.29
CA ALA A 50 8.46 -2.87 -10.51
C ALA A 50 8.20 -1.85 -11.63
N MET A 51 7.70 -0.65 -11.31
CA MET A 51 7.48 0.41 -12.29
C MET A 51 8.79 0.91 -12.90
N ILE A 52 9.84 1.10 -12.08
CA ILE A 52 11.16 1.51 -12.57
C ILE A 52 11.79 0.41 -13.43
N GLU A 53 11.70 -0.85 -13.02
CA GLU A 53 12.22 -1.98 -13.82
C GLU A 53 11.47 -2.15 -15.15
N ALA A 54 10.15 -2.00 -15.14
CA ALA A 54 9.36 -2.06 -16.36
C ALA A 54 9.78 -0.96 -17.33
N ALA A 55 9.90 0.28 -16.86
CA ALA A 55 10.34 1.41 -17.67
C ALA A 55 11.77 1.20 -18.23
N GLY A 56 12.66 0.64 -17.42
CA GLY A 56 14.03 0.29 -17.89
C GLY A 56 14.02 -0.76 -18.99
N ARG A 57 13.23 -1.85 -18.84
CA ARG A 57 13.09 -2.88 -19.88
C ARG A 57 12.46 -2.35 -21.18
N GLU A 58 11.59 -1.37 -21.07
CA GLU A 58 10.95 -0.70 -22.22
C GLU A 58 11.82 0.38 -22.86
N GLY A 59 13.04 0.60 -22.36
CA GLY A 59 13.96 1.61 -22.86
C GLY A 59 13.54 3.06 -22.58
N LYS A 60 12.62 3.29 -21.65
CA LYS A 60 12.12 4.63 -21.28
C LYS A 60 13.05 5.39 -20.33
N LEU A 61 14.04 4.69 -19.74
CA LEU A 61 14.96 5.29 -18.78
C LEU A 61 16.35 5.42 -19.40
N GLY A 62 16.77 6.65 -19.64
CA GLY A 62 18.12 7.01 -20.09
C GLY A 62 18.97 7.61 -18.95
N PRO A 63 20.23 7.99 -19.22
CA PRO A 63 21.15 8.52 -18.22
C PRO A 63 20.68 9.84 -17.59
N ASP A 64 19.91 10.64 -18.33
CA ASP A 64 19.42 11.94 -17.88
C ASP A 64 17.96 11.88 -17.37
N THR A 65 17.34 10.71 -17.36
CA THR A 65 15.95 10.56 -16.91
C THR A 65 15.80 10.94 -15.45
N VAL A 66 14.76 11.71 -15.16
CA VAL A 66 14.33 12.08 -13.83
C VAL A 66 12.97 11.44 -13.55
N ILE A 67 12.88 10.60 -12.56
CA ILE A 67 11.62 10.01 -12.14
C ILE A 67 10.78 11.08 -11.45
N LEU A 68 9.58 11.31 -11.95
CA LEU A 68 8.65 12.34 -11.45
C LEU A 68 7.35 11.69 -11.01
N GLU A 69 6.90 11.88 -9.78
CA GLU A 69 5.60 11.36 -9.32
C GLU A 69 4.89 12.36 -8.41
N PRO A 70 3.61 12.66 -8.69
CA PRO A 70 2.78 13.43 -7.76
C PRO A 70 2.29 12.50 -6.64
N THR A 71 2.97 12.53 -5.52
CA THR A 71 2.65 11.66 -4.38
C THR A 71 3.14 12.23 -3.06
N SER A 72 2.31 12.10 -2.03
CA SER A 72 2.64 12.46 -0.65
C SER A 72 2.81 11.24 0.26
N GLY A 73 2.60 10.03 -0.29
CA GLY A 73 2.52 8.80 0.47
C GLY A 73 3.75 7.89 0.39
N ASN A 74 3.52 6.63 0.73
CA ASN A 74 4.55 5.60 0.74
C ASN A 74 5.14 5.32 -0.65
N THR A 75 4.41 5.61 -1.74
CA THR A 75 4.94 5.49 -3.10
C THR A 75 6.12 6.42 -3.34
N GLY A 76 6.05 7.67 -2.85
CA GLY A 76 7.18 8.60 -2.96
C GLY A 76 8.42 8.09 -2.23
N ILE A 77 8.24 7.47 -1.06
CA ILE A 77 9.35 6.87 -0.30
C ILE A 77 9.95 5.70 -1.08
N ALA A 78 9.12 4.83 -1.63
CA ALA A 78 9.55 3.69 -2.42
C ALA A 78 10.32 4.12 -3.68
N LEU A 79 9.81 5.10 -4.43
CA LEU A 79 10.48 5.64 -5.60
C LEU A 79 11.81 6.29 -5.24
N ALA A 80 11.85 7.12 -4.19
CA ALA A 80 13.08 7.75 -3.73
C ALA A 80 14.15 6.72 -3.33
N LEU A 81 13.76 5.67 -2.57
CA LEU A 81 14.64 4.56 -2.20
C LEU A 81 15.19 3.83 -3.43
N VAL A 82 14.32 3.45 -4.36
CA VAL A 82 14.73 2.69 -5.57
C VAL A 82 15.61 3.56 -6.47
N CYS A 83 15.28 4.84 -6.63
CA CYS A 83 16.09 5.77 -7.41
C CYS A 83 17.49 5.95 -6.79
N ALA A 84 17.57 6.14 -5.47
CA ALA A 84 18.85 6.22 -4.76
C ALA A 84 19.69 4.95 -4.94
N ALA A 85 19.06 3.77 -4.82
CA ALA A 85 19.74 2.49 -4.97
C ALA A 85 20.23 2.19 -6.40
N ARG A 86 19.57 2.78 -7.41
CA ARG A 86 19.86 2.52 -8.84
C ARG A 86 20.49 3.70 -9.58
N GLY A 87 20.74 4.82 -8.89
CA GLY A 87 21.39 5.98 -9.47
C GLY A 87 20.51 6.86 -10.35
N TYR A 88 19.18 6.77 -10.23
CA TYR A 88 18.26 7.66 -10.92
C TYR A 88 18.00 8.93 -10.10
N LYS A 89 17.77 10.04 -10.79
CA LYS A 89 17.24 11.26 -10.16
C LYS A 89 15.75 11.07 -9.88
N CYS A 90 15.27 11.64 -8.78
CA CYS A 90 13.87 11.56 -8.37
C CYS A 90 13.36 12.93 -7.96
N THR A 91 12.24 13.33 -8.51
CA THR A 91 11.51 14.55 -8.14
C THR A 91 10.10 14.17 -7.73
N LEU A 92 9.68 14.59 -6.54
CA LEU A 92 8.35 14.30 -6.01
C LEU A 92 7.57 15.60 -5.85
N VAL A 93 6.33 15.61 -6.34
CA VAL A 93 5.45 16.76 -6.25
C VAL A 93 4.38 16.49 -5.19
N MET A 94 4.22 17.41 -4.22
CA MET A 94 3.29 17.24 -3.12
C MET A 94 2.82 18.56 -2.53
N PRO A 95 1.66 18.60 -1.85
CA PRO A 95 1.22 19.78 -1.13
C PRO A 95 2.18 20.16 0.01
N GLU A 96 2.36 21.44 0.24
CA GLU A 96 3.21 21.97 1.32
C GLU A 96 2.71 21.61 2.74
N THR A 97 1.46 21.13 2.85
CA THR A 97 0.87 20.64 4.10
C THR A 97 1.42 19.30 4.56
N MET A 98 2.22 18.62 3.75
CA MET A 98 2.85 17.36 4.13
C MET A 98 3.83 17.56 5.29
N SER A 99 3.86 16.59 6.22
CA SER A 99 4.66 16.67 7.45
C SER A 99 6.14 16.91 7.16
N LYS A 100 6.81 17.59 8.10
CA LYS A 100 8.25 17.89 7.98
C LYS A 100 9.08 16.61 7.94
N GLU A 101 8.71 15.63 8.75
CA GLU A 101 9.38 14.31 8.85
C GLU A 101 9.35 13.60 7.49
N ARG A 102 8.19 13.62 6.81
CA ARG A 102 8.07 13.01 5.48
C ARG A 102 8.96 13.69 4.46
N ARG A 103 8.96 15.03 4.43
CA ARG A 103 9.83 15.79 3.53
C ARG A 103 11.31 15.55 3.82
N MET A 104 11.68 15.45 5.10
CA MET A 104 13.05 15.12 5.51
C MET A 104 13.46 13.72 5.06
N LEU A 105 12.59 12.72 5.24
CA LEU A 105 12.85 11.34 4.80
C LEU A 105 13.11 11.26 3.29
N LEU A 106 12.29 11.91 2.47
CA LEU A 106 12.45 11.92 1.02
C LEU A 106 13.77 12.60 0.59
N ARG A 107 14.11 13.74 1.21
CA ARG A 107 15.39 14.42 0.97
C ARG A 107 16.59 13.59 1.42
N ALA A 108 16.44 12.80 2.49
CA ALA A 108 17.51 11.92 2.95
C ALA A 108 17.84 10.80 1.93
N TYR A 109 16.86 10.40 1.10
CA TYR A 109 17.10 9.55 -0.06
C TYR A 109 17.62 10.31 -1.29
N GLY A 110 17.79 11.63 -1.22
CA GLY A 110 18.26 12.45 -2.33
C GLY A 110 17.19 12.89 -3.32
N ALA A 111 15.91 12.74 -2.99
CA ALA A 111 14.83 13.21 -3.86
C ALA A 111 14.66 14.73 -3.80
N ASP A 112 14.46 15.35 -4.96
CA ASP A 112 14.02 16.73 -5.07
C ASP A 112 12.52 16.83 -4.77
N LEU A 113 12.12 17.90 -4.07
CA LEU A 113 10.73 18.13 -3.71
C LEU A 113 10.20 19.41 -4.35
N VAL A 114 9.12 19.31 -5.08
CA VAL A 114 8.31 20.43 -5.58
C VAL A 114 7.06 20.53 -4.71
N LEU A 115 6.95 21.62 -3.96
CA LEU A 115 5.81 21.86 -3.08
C LEU A 115 4.77 22.71 -3.79
N THR A 116 3.51 22.30 -3.72
CA THR A 116 2.36 23.03 -4.27
C THR A 116 1.53 23.65 -3.15
N PRO A 117 0.71 24.67 -3.42
CA PRO A 117 -0.14 25.30 -2.42
C PRO A 117 -1.03 24.28 -1.70
N GLY A 118 -1.05 24.34 -0.37
CA GLY A 118 -1.79 23.38 0.46
C GLY A 118 -3.30 23.35 0.16
N ALA A 119 -3.88 24.50 -0.18
CA ALA A 119 -5.30 24.63 -0.54
C ALA A 119 -5.71 23.83 -1.79
N GLU A 120 -4.75 23.52 -2.67
CA GLU A 120 -5.01 22.76 -3.90
C GLU A 120 -4.92 21.23 -3.68
N GLY A 121 -4.40 20.79 -2.54
CA GLY A 121 -4.27 19.37 -2.20
C GLY A 121 -3.52 18.55 -3.27
N MET A 122 -3.83 17.25 -3.33
CA MET A 122 -3.24 16.37 -4.35
C MET A 122 -3.60 16.72 -5.80
N PRO A 123 -4.82 17.22 -6.13
CA PRO A 123 -5.10 17.69 -7.48
C PRO A 123 -4.12 18.77 -7.98
N GLY A 124 -3.70 19.70 -7.12
CA GLY A 124 -2.68 20.69 -7.47
C GLY A 124 -1.31 20.07 -7.74
N ALA A 125 -0.92 19.09 -6.96
CA ALA A 125 0.34 18.36 -7.17
C ALA A 125 0.33 17.56 -8.49
N ILE A 126 -0.79 16.96 -8.84
CA ILE A 126 -0.96 16.21 -10.10
C ILE A 126 -0.81 17.16 -11.30
N ARG A 127 -1.57 18.26 -11.32
CA ARG A 127 -1.45 19.28 -12.40
C ARG A 127 -0.02 19.78 -12.56
N ARG A 128 0.66 20.06 -11.43
CA ARG A 128 2.04 20.53 -11.46
C ARG A 128 3.02 19.50 -12.02
N ALA A 129 2.85 18.23 -11.70
CA ALA A 129 3.65 17.15 -12.27
C ALA A 129 3.42 16.99 -13.78
N GLU A 130 2.16 17.09 -14.24
CA GLU A 130 1.81 17.05 -15.66
C GLU A 130 2.44 18.22 -16.44
N GLU A 131 2.38 19.45 -15.89
CA GLU A 131 3.04 20.62 -16.48
C GLU A 131 4.56 20.41 -16.60
N MET A 132 5.19 19.88 -15.56
CA MET A 132 6.63 19.61 -15.56
C MET A 132 7.00 18.56 -16.60
N ALA A 133 6.24 17.45 -16.67
CA ALA A 133 6.48 16.39 -17.63
C ALA A 133 6.27 16.85 -19.08
N ALA A 134 5.30 17.73 -19.33
CA ALA A 134 5.06 18.31 -20.65
C ALA A 134 6.16 19.30 -21.08
N ALA A 135 6.82 19.96 -20.12
CA ALA A 135 7.84 20.97 -20.38
C ALA A 135 9.26 20.40 -20.57
N ASP A 136 9.53 19.17 -20.12
CA ASP A 136 10.88 18.58 -20.12
C ASP A 136 10.81 17.06 -20.32
N GLU A 137 11.26 16.58 -21.46
CA GLU A 137 11.26 15.17 -21.87
C GLU A 137 12.11 14.26 -20.97
N ARG A 138 12.96 14.80 -20.11
CA ARG A 138 13.73 14.00 -19.15
C ARG A 138 12.85 13.41 -18.05
N TYR A 139 11.67 13.98 -17.81
CA TYR A 139 10.75 13.46 -16.80
C TYR A 139 10.03 12.19 -17.28
N PHE A 140 10.14 11.15 -16.48
CA PHE A 140 9.35 9.93 -16.62
C PHE A 140 8.40 9.83 -15.41
N VAL A 141 7.10 9.74 -15.68
CA VAL A 141 6.05 9.63 -14.66
C VAL A 141 5.59 8.17 -14.58
N PRO A 142 5.86 7.45 -13.46
CA PRO A 142 5.48 6.05 -13.27
C PRO A 142 3.98 5.78 -13.32
N GLN A 143 3.13 6.70 -12.85
CA GLN A 143 1.65 6.59 -12.94
C GLN A 143 1.08 5.40 -12.15
N GLN A 144 1.27 5.34 -10.84
CA GLN A 144 0.91 4.18 -10.01
C GLN A 144 -0.54 3.69 -10.16
N PHE A 145 -1.49 4.57 -10.51
CA PHE A 145 -2.91 4.22 -10.67
C PHE A 145 -3.27 3.64 -12.04
N GLU A 146 -2.35 3.72 -13.01
CA GLU A 146 -2.55 3.29 -14.40
C GLU A 146 -1.52 2.28 -14.88
N ASN A 147 -0.39 2.18 -14.21
CA ASN A 147 0.74 1.36 -14.64
C ASN A 147 0.49 -0.13 -14.38
N PRO A 148 0.46 -0.97 -15.42
CA PRO A 148 0.24 -2.41 -15.27
C PRO A 148 1.34 -3.14 -14.48
N ALA A 149 2.53 -2.54 -14.36
CA ALA A 149 3.60 -3.08 -13.53
C ALA A 149 3.23 -3.11 -12.03
N ASN A 150 2.23 -2.32 -11.61
CA ASN A 150 1.74 -2.31 -10.24
C ASN A 150 1.07 -3.66 -9.87
N PRO A 151 -0.07 -4.07 -10.45
CA PRO A 151 -0.64 -5.39 -10.14
C PRO A 151 0.30 -6.53 -10.52
N GLU A 152 1.10 -6.39 -11.58
CA GLU A 152 2.08 -7.41 -11.99
C GLU A 152 3.13 -7.69 -10.91
N ALA A 153 3.60 -6.67 -10.20
CA ALA A 153 4.48 -6.85 -9.04
C ALA A 153 3.86 -7.79 -8.01
N HIS A 154 2.58 -7.61 -7.73
CA HIS A 154 1.87 -8.41 -6.75
C HIS A 154 1.56 -9.83 -7.24
N ARG A 155 1.28 -10.02 -8.54
CA ARG A 155 1.14 -11.37 -9.13
C ARG A 155 2.41 -12.18 -8.96
N ARG A 156 3.55 -11.57 -9.31
CA ARG A 156 4.86 -12.24 -9.36
C ARG A 156 5.52 -12.42 -7.99
N THR A 157 5.14 -11.67 -6.99
CA THR A 157 5.82 -11.68 -5.68
C THR A 157 4.85 -11.93 -4.53
N THR A 158 3.99 -11.00 -4.19
CA THR A 158 3.11 -11.08 -3.01
C THR A 158 2.21 -12.30 -3.04
N ALA A 159 1.61 -12.60 -4.19
CA ALA A 159 0.75 -13.76 -4.36
C ALA A 159 1.51 -15.07 -4.19
N GLU A 160 2.69 -15.17 -4.80
CA GLU A 160 3.56 -16.34 -4.71
C GLU A 160 4.04 -16.58 -3.27
N GLU A 161 4.39 -15.51 -2.57
CA GLU A 161 4.80 -15.58 -1.17
C GLU A 161 3.63 -16.07 -0.28
N ILE A 162 2.43 -15.49 -0.44
CA ILE A 162 1.24 -15.92 0.30
C ILE A 162 0.94 -17.38 0.03
N TRP A 163 0.91 -17.79 -1.24
CA TRP A 163 0.63 -19.17 -1.63
C TRP A 163 1.62 -20.15 -1.01
N ARG A 164 2.91 -19.88 -1.14
CA ARG A 164 3.99 -20.69 -0.57
C ARG A 164 3.90 -20.78 0.96
N ASP A 165 3.76 -19.62 1.62
CA ASP A 165 3.86 -19.51 3.07
C ASP A 165 2.58 -19.97 3.80
N THR A 166 1.49 -20.22 3.04
CA THR A 166 0.24 -20.83 3.54
C THR A 166 0.02 -22.26 3.04
N ASP A 167 0.99 -22.88 2.36
CA ASP A 167 0.83 -24.18 1.68
C ASP A 167 -0.42 -24.22 0.77
N GLY A 168 -0.78 -23.09 0.16
CA GLY A 168 -1.98 -22.96 -0.68
C GLY A 168 -3.32 -23.04 0.07
N LYS A 169 -3.31 -22.96 1.40
CA LYS A 169 -4.52 -23.12 2.21
C LYS A 169 -5.36 -21.86 2.39
N VAL A 170 -4.86 -20.70 1.92
CA VAL A 170 -5.58 -19.43 2.04
C VAL A 170 -7.03 -19.55 1.52
N ASP A 171 -8.01 -19.13 2.34
CA ASP A 171 -9.42 -19.13 2.00
C ASP A 171 -9.95 -17.72 1.74
N VAL A 172 -9.40 -16.74 2.45
CA VAL A 172 -9.83 -15.33 2.34
C VAL A 172 -8.61 -14.43 2.28
N LEU A 173 -8.61 -13.50 1.32
CA LEU A 173 -7.66 -12.39 1.23
C LEU A 173 -8.37 -11.10 1.64
N VAL A 174 -7.82 -10.35 2.58
CA VAL A 174 -8.31 -9.02 2.97
C VAL A 174 -7.26 -7.97 2.62
N ALA A 175 -7.62 -6.97 1.83
CA ALA A 175 -6.70 -5.92 1.42
C ALA A 175 -7.36 -4.55 1.30
N GLY A 176 -6.74 -3.51 1.85
CA GLY A 176 -7.14 -2.11 1.64
C GLY A 176 -6.91 -1.68 0.19
N ILE A 177 -7.89 -0.97 -0.38
CA ILE A 177 -7.83 -0.52 -1.78
C ILE A 177 -7.40 0.95 -1.85
N GLY A 178 -6.13 1.16 -2.22
CA GLY A 178 -5.61 2.46 -2.63
C GLY A 178 -5.51 2.54 -4.15
N THR A 179 -4.44 2.01 -4.74
CA THR A 179 -4.32 1.84 -6.20
C THR A 179 -5.08 0.62 -6.72
N GLY A 180 -5.40 -0.32 -5.86
CA GLY A 180 -6.02 -1.59 -6.23
C GLY A 180 -5.03 -2.67 -6.71
N GLY A 181 -3.76 -2.34 -6.92
CA GLY A 181 -2.78 -3.28 -7.46
C GLY A 181 -2.58 -4.54 -6.61
N THR A 182 -2.60 -4.40 -5.28
CA THR A 182 -2.40 -5.53 -4.36
C THR A 182 -3.54 -6.55 -4.46
N ILE A 183 -4.79 -6.09 -4.29
CA ILE A 183 -5.95 -7.00 -4.34
C ILE A 183 -6.12 -7.61 -5.73
N THR A 184 -5.88 -6.82 -6.79
CA THR A 184 -5.92 -7.30 -8.18
C THR A 184 -4.87 -8.40 -8.39
N GLY A 185 -3.60 -8.07 -8.18
CA GLY A 185 -2.52 -9.00 -8.51
C GLY A 185 -2.52 -10.26 -7.64
N VAL A 186 -2.76 -10.12 -6.33
CA VAL A 186 -2.83 -11.28 -5.43
C VAL A 186 -4.10 -12.08 -5.69
N GLY A 187 -5.24 -11.42 -5.77
CA GLY A 187 -6.55 -12.09 -5.93
C GLY A 187 -6.62 -12.90 -7.21
N GLU A 188 -6.13 -12.38 -8.34
CA GLU A 188 -6.14 -13.10 -9.61
C GLU A 188 -5.35 -14.41 -9.53
N VAL A 189 -4.13 -14.39 -8.99
CA VAL A 189 -3.30 -15.60 -8.85
C VAL A 189 -3.91 -16.58 -7.86
N LEU A 190 -4.44 -16.10 -6.73
CA LEU A 190 -5.06 -16.99 -5.75
C LEU A 190 -6.33 -17.65 -6.29
N LYS A 191 -7.20 -16.89 -6.96
CA LYS A 191 -8.43 -17.44 -7.57
C LYS A 191 -8.17 -18.37 -8.77
N GLU A 192 -7.10 -18.11 -9.54
CA GLU A 192 -6.66 -19.03 -10.59
C GLU A 192 -6.28 -20.41 -10.01
N ARG A 193 -5.59 -20.44 -8.86
CA ARG A 193 -5.12 -21.68 -8.21
C ARG A 193 -6.17 -22.36 -7.34
N LYS A 194 -7.00 -21.55 -6.68
CA LYS A 194 -8.07 -21.99 -5.77
C LYS A 194 -9.29 -21.10 -6.00
N PRO A 195 -10.21 -21.46 -6.92
CA PRO A 195 -11.35 -20.63 -7.32
C PRO A 195 -12.27 -20.19 -6.16
N ASP A 196 -12.29 -20.95 -5.06
CA ASP A 196 -13.12 -20.66 -3.89
C ASP A 196 -12.50 -19.61 -2.95
N VAL A 197 -11.31 -19.08 -3.25
CA VAL A 197 -10.72 -17.98 -2.46
C VAL A 197 -11.60 -16.74 -2.57
N ARG A 198 -11.97 -16.19 -1.43
CA ARG A 198 -12.72 -14.92 -1.35
C ARG A 198 -11.75 -13.75 -1.21
N CYS A 199 -11.93 -12.73 -2.01
CA CYS A 199 -11.20 -11.46 -1.93
C CYS A 199 -12.09 -10.38 -1.32
N VAL A 200 -11.64 -9.80 -0.23
CA VAL A 200 -12.33 -8.74 0.50
C VAL A 200 -11.57 -7.43 0.36
N GLY A 201 -12.17 -6.47 -0.32
CA GLY A 201 -11.66 -5.11 -0.41
C GLY A 201 -12.00 -4.29 0.83
N VAL A 202 -11.15 -3.34 1.18
CA VAL A 202 -11.42 -2.41 2.29
C VAL A 202 -11.34 -0.98 1.78
N GLU A 203 -12.38 -0.20 2.05
CA GLU A 203 -12.44 1.23 1.70
C GLU A 203 -12.93 2.08 2.88
N PRO A 204 -12.69 3.42 2.88
CA PRO A 204 -13.19 4.31 3.91
C PRO A 204 -14.72 4.43 3.85
N ASP A 205 -15.38 4.34 5.01
CA ASP A 205 -16.83 4.56 5.12
C ASP A 205 -17.26 5.96 4.69
N ALA A 206 -16.44 6.97 4.98
CA ALA A 206 -16.70 8.36 4.58
C ALA A 206 -16.47 8.65 3.08
N SER A 207 -15.89 7.72 2.32
CA SER A 207 -15.62 7.85 0.87
C SER A 207 -15.79 6.49 0.16
N PRO A 208 -16.99 5.90 0.17
CA PRO A 208 -17.23 4.52 -0.27
C PRO A 208 -17.46 4.45 -1.79
N VAL A 209 -16.51 4.97 -2.57
CA VAL A 209 -16.62 5.08 -4.04
C VAL A 209 -16.74 3.73 -4.73
N LEU A 210 -16.04 2.70 -4.23
CA LEU A 210 -16.09 1.35 -4.80
C LEU A 210 -17.40 0.62 -4.46
N SER A 211 -18.09 1.03 -3.41
CA SER A 211 -19.43 0.57 -3.04
C SER A 211 -20.54 1.42 -3.67
N GLY A 212 -20.22 2.32 -4.60
CA GLY A 212 -21.18 3.17 -5.31
C GLY A 212 -21.63 4.42 -4.54
N GLY A 213 -20.95 4.79 -3.47
CA GLY A 213 -21.17 6.04 -2.73
C GLY A 213 -20.37 7.22 -3.27
N GLU A 214 -20.51 8.37 -2.61
CA GLU A 214 -19.84 9.60 -2.99
C GLU A 214 -18.46 9.73 -2.36
N ILE A 215 -17.58 10.50 -3.01
CA ILE A 215 -16.29 10.87 -2.44
C ILE A 215 -16.48 11.80 -1.24
N GLY A 216 -15.73 11.52 -0.17
CA GLY A 216 -15.73 12.34 1.03
C GLY A 216 -14.36 12.40 1.72
N PRO A 217 -14.14 13.37 2.61
CA PRO A 217 -12.89 13.49 3.37
C PRO A 217 -12.78 12.35 4.41
N HIS A 218 -11.61 11.76 4.50
CA HIS A 218 -11.30 10.71 5.49
C HIS A 218 -9.83 10.75 5.91
N ALA A 219 -9.51 10.15 7.06
CA ALA A 219 -8.17 10.09 7.61
C ALA A 219 -7.40 8.79 7.26
N LEU A 220 -8.02 7.85 6.54
CA LEU A 220 -7.43 6.54 6.21
C LEU A 220 -6.38 6.68 5.10
N GLN A 221 -5.19 7.18 5.46
CA GLN A 221 -4.09 7.37 4.51
C GLN A 221 -3.68 6.06 3.84
N GLY A 222 -3.58 6.08 2.50
CA GLY A 222 -3.11 4.95 1.69
C GLY A 222 -4.21 4.12 1.05
N ILE A 223 -5.47 4.31 1.42
CA ILE A 223 -6.66 3.72 0.79
C ILE A 223 -7.68 4.80 0.46
N GLY A 224 -8.71 4.48 -0.32
CA GLY A 224 -9.77 5.43 -0.65
C GLY A 224 -9.29 6.57 -1.56
N ALA A 225 -8.86 6.25 -2.79
CA ALA A 225 -8.32 7.24 -3.74
C ALA A 225 -9.34 8.29 -4.20
N GLY A 226 -10.64 8.09 -3.94
CA GLY A 226 -11.72 8.96 -4.39
C GLY A 226 -12.16 8.72 -5.85
N PHE A 227 -11.61 7.73 -6.50
CA PHE A 227 -11.98 7.28 -7.85
C PHE A 227 -11.65 5.79 -7.99
N VAL A 228 -12.17 5.15 -9.05
CA VAL A 228 -11.84 3.76 -9.40
C VAL A 228 -10.52 3.75 -10.20
N PRO A 229 -9.42 3.19 -9.64
CA PRO A 229 -8.13 3.15 -10.33
C PRO A 229 -8.17 2.28 -11.58
N LYS A 230 -7.45 2.65 -12.64
CA LYS A 230 -7.40 1.88 -13.89
C LYS A 230 -6.76 0.50 -13.75
N VAL A 231 -5.83 0.35 -12.79
CA VAL A 231 -5.18 -0.95 -12.52
C VAL A 231 -6.00 -1.87 -11.62
N LEU A 232 -7.12 -1.40 -11.07
CA LEU A 232 -8.01 -2.20 -10.25
C LEU A 232 -8.91 -3.06 -11.14
N ASN A 233 -8.82 -4.37 -10.97
CA ASN A 233 -9.83 -5.29 -11.49
C ASN A 233 -11.04 -5.29 -10.53
N THR A 234 -12.13 -4.65 -10.92
CA THR A 234 -13.34 -4.52 -10.09
C THR A 234 -14.11 -5.83 -9.94
N GLU A 235 -13.83 -6.84 -10.76
CA GLU A 235 -14.44 -8.16 -10.67
C GLU A 235 -13.69 -9.12 -9.72
N ILE A 236 -12.54 -8.66 -9.15
CA ILE A 236 -11.71 -9.56 -8.34
C ILE A 236 -12.22 -9.71 -6.91
N TYR A 237 -12.80 -8.67 -6.33
CA TYR A 237 -13.31 -8.72 -4.96
C TYR A 237 -14.75 -9.20 -4.91
N ASP A 238 -15.03 -10.08 -3.94
CA ASP A 238 -16.35 -10.67 -3.71
C ASP A 238 -17.20 -9.78 -2.80
N MET A 239 -16.55 -8.94 -2.02
CA MET A 239 -17.20 -7.92 -1.18
C MET A 239 -16.25 -6.77 -0.83
N ILE A 240 -16.82 -5.66 -0.40
CA ILE A 240 -16.10 -4.52 0.17
C ILE A 240 -16.58 -4.29 1.59
N VAL A 241 -15.63 -4.13 2.50
CA VAL A 241 -15.88 -3.72 3.89
C VAL A 241 -15.55 -2.23 4.01
N ARG A 242 -16.53 -1.46 4.46
CA ARG A 242 -16.38 -0.04 4.75
C ARG A 242 -15.89 0.14 6.19
N VAL A 243 -14.86 0.95 6.39
CA VAL A 243 -14.22 1.14 7.70
C VAL A 243 -14.22 2.62 8.06
N THR A 244 -14.64 2.94 9.29
CA THR A 244 -14.59 4.30 9.82
C THR A 244 -13.16 4.69 10.25
N ASN A 245 -12.89 5.97 10.43
CA ASN A 245 -11.61 6.42 10.97
C ASN A 245 -11.38 5.87 12.38
N GLU A 246 -12.42 5.89 13.19
CA GLU A 246 -12.42 5.46 14.59
C GLU A 246 -12.07 3.96 14.70
N ASP A 247 -12.72 3.12 13.91
CA ASP A 247 -12.47 1.67 13.88
C ASP A 247 -11.04 1.34 13.45
N ALA A 248 -10.56 2.03 12.41
CA ALA A 248 -9.20 1.84 11.93
C ALA A 248 -8.14 2.24 12.98
N PHE A 249 -8.36 3.36 13.68
CA PHE A 249 -7.46 3.83 14.72
C PHE A 249 -7.49 2.92 15.95
N ALA A 250 -8.68 2.53 16.39
CA ALA A 250 -8.85 1.62 17.52
C ALA A 250 -8.15 0.28 17.26
N SER A 251 -8.38 -0.31 16.07
CA SER A 251 -7.76 -1.58 15.69
C SER A 251 -6.22 -1.47 15.57
N ALA A 252 -5.69 -0.36 15.00
CA ALA A 252 -4.24 -0.16 14.92
C ALA A 252 -3.57 -0.04 16.29
N ARG A 253 -4.22 0.62 17.25
CA ARG A 253 -3.73 0.75 18.64
C ARG A 253 -3.83 -0.57 19.39
N GLN A 254 -4.96 -1.26 19.25
CA GLN A 254 -5.22 -2.52 19.91
C GLN A 254 -4.21 -3.57 19.50
N ILE A 255 -3.94 -3.73 18.18
CA ILE A 255 -2.99 -4.73 17.70
C ILE A 255 -1.55 -4.43 18.15
N ALA A 256 -1.19 -3.16 18.32
CA ALA A 256 0.09 -2.77 18.89
C ALA A 256 0.23 -3.19 20.35
N GLN A 257 -0.82 -3.06 21.15
CA GLN A 257 -0.82 -3.40 22.58
C GLN A 257 -0.90 -4.91 22.83
N GLU A 258 -1.65 -5.63 22.01
CA GLU A 258 -1.96 -7.05 22.25
C GLU A 258 -1.01 -7.99 21.51
N GLU A 259 -0.54 -7.62 20.32
CA GLU A 259 0.32 -8.47 19.48
C GLU A 259 1.72 -7.88 19.24
N GLY A 260 1.99 -6.66 19.75
CA GLY A 260 3.27 -5.98 19.54
C GLY A 260 3.50 -5.48 18.11
N LEU A 261 2.43 -5.37 17.32
CA LEU A 261 2.49 -4.94 15.91
C LEU A 261 2.13 -3.45 15.79
N LEU A 262 3.13 -2.58 15.81
CA LEU A 262 2.92 -1.16 15.58
C LEU A 262 2.66 -0.91 14.08
N VAL A 263 1.41 -0.65 13.72
CA VAL A 263 0.95 -0.59 12.33
C VAL A 263 0.39 0.79 11.95
N GLY A 264 0.38 1.09 10.64
CA GLY A 264 -0.19 2.34 10.13
C GLY A 264 -1.71 2.32 10.03
N ILE A 265 -2.28 3.47 9.65
CA ILE A 265 -3.74 3.71 9.62
C ILE A 265 -4.47 2.70 8.72
N SER A 266 -4.06 2.55 7.46
CA SER A 266 -4.68 1.59 6.54
C SER A 266 -4.45 0.13 6.93
N SER A 267 -3.41 -0.14 7.72
CA SER A 267 -3.18 -1.46 8.30
C SER A 267 -4.22 -1.76 9.37
N GLY A 268 -4.52 -0.79 10.24
CA GLY A 268 -5.60 -0.89 11.23
C GLY A 268 -6.96 -1.13 10.57
N ALA A 269 -7.26 -0.40 9.49
CA ALA A 269 -8.48 -0.60 8.72
C ALA A 269 -8.58 -2.03 8.14
N ALA A 270 -7.49 -2.55 7.58
CA ALA A 270 -7.48 -3.91 7.02
C ALA A 270 -7.61 -4.99 8.12
N ILE A 271 -6.95 -4.80 9.27
CA ILE A 271 -7.05 -5.73 10.41
C ILE A 271 -8.47 -5.72 10.99
N TRP A 272 -9.08 -4.54 11.17
CA TRP A 272 -10.47 -4.44 11.61
C TRP A 272 -11.42 -5.20 10.67
N ALA A 273 -11.28 -4.98 9.36
CA ALA A 273 -12.08 -5.69 8.37
C ALA A 273 -11.88 -7.22 8.44
N ALA A 274 -10.63 -7.67 8.59
CA ALA A 274 -10.32 -9.09 8.75
C ALA A 274 -10.96 -9.68 10.01
N GLU A 275 -10.95 -8.94 11.12
CA GLU A 275 -11.63 -9.33 12.36
C GLU A 275 -13.15 -9.45 12.19
N GLN A 276 -13.79 -8.50 11.48
CA GLN A 276 -15.23 -8.62 11.18
C GLN A 276 -15.51 -9.87 10.34
N ILE A 277 -14.73 -10.14 9.30
CA ILE A 277 -14.86 -11.35 8.47
C ILE A 277 -14.64 -12.62 9.30
N ALA A 278 -13.64 -12.63 10.17
CA ALA A 278 -13.32 -13.80 11.01
C ALA A 278 -14.47 -14.17 11.96
N ARG A 279 -15.22 -13.17 12.47
CA ARG A 279 -16.37 -13.38 13.37
C ARG A 279 -17.61 -13.99 12.71
N HIS A 280 -17.67 -14.04 11.38
CA HIS A 280 -18.78 -14.71 10.69
C HIS A 280 -18.68 -16.23 10.89
N ALA A 281 -19.81 -16.87 11.16
CA ALA A 281 -19.86 -18.34 11.41
C ALA A 281 -19.26 -19.17 10.26
N GLU A 282 -19.39 -18.69 9.04
CA GLU A 282 -18.82 -19.32 7.83
C GLU A 282 -17.29 -19.27 7.77
N SER A 283 -16.66 -18.43 8.58
CA SER A 283 -15.21 -18.28 8.67
C SER A 283 -14.55 -19.26 9.64
N ASN A 284 -15.33 -20.02 10.42
CA ASN A 284 -14.78 -20.98 11.35
C ASN A 284 -13.90 -22.02 10.63
N GLY A 285 -12.67 -22.20 11.09
CA GLY A 285 -11.67 -23.08 10.47
C GLY A 285 -11.07 -22.58 9.16
N LYS A 286 -11.41 -21.37 8.69
CA LYS A 286 -10.85 -20.75 7.48
C LYS A 286 -9.53 -20.06 7.78
N LEU A 287 -8.64 -20.01 6.78
CA LEU A 287 -7.41 -19.24 6.81
C LEU A 287 -7.62 -17.88 6.11
N ILE A 288 -7.54 -16.81 6.87
CA ILE A 288 -7.71 -15.43 6.42
C ILE A 288 -6.34 -14.76 6.39
N VAL A 289 -5.91 -14.30 5.22
CA VAL A 289 -4.69 -13.49 5.07
C VAL A 289 -5.07 -12.02 4.94
N VAL A 290 -4.58 -11.19 5.87
CA VAL A 290 -4.76 -9.75 5.80
C VAL A 290 -3.46 -9.05 5.42
N ILE A 291 -3.52 -8.15 4.43
CA ILE A 291 -2.36 -7.33 4.04
C ILE A 291 -2.21 -6.18 5.03
N VAL A 292 -1.04 -6.10 5.67
CA VAL A 292 -0.64 -5.02 6.59
C VAL A 292 0.39 -4.13 5.88
N PRO A 293 -0.06 -3.04 5.21
CA PRO A 293 0.74 -2.34 4.20
C PRO A 293 1.87 -1.47 4.75
N SER A 294 1.83 -1.00 5.99
CA SER A 294 2.85 -0.10 6.54
C SER A 294 2.93 -0.15 8.06
N ASN A 295 4.10 0.25 8.62
CA ASN A 295 4.29 0.37 10.06
C ASN A 295 3.67 1.66 10.63
N GLY A 296 3.59 1.75 11.97
CA GLY A 296 2.98 2.87 12.69
C GLY A 296 3.90 4.07 12.90
N GLU A 297 5.23 3.91 12.88
CA GLU A 297 6.17 5.00 13.17
C GLU A 297 5.98 6.24 12.27
N ARG A 298 5.56 6.04 11.02
CA ARG A 298 5.26 7.12 10.08
C ARG A 298 4.04 7.94 10.41
N TYR A 299 3.23 7.47 11.34
CA TYR A 299 1.93 8.05 11.70
C TYR A 299 1.89 8.60 13.13
N LEU A 300 3.04 8.63 13.84
CA LEU A 300 3.13 9.14 15.22
C LEU A 300 2.67 10.60 15.35
N SER A 301 2.89 11.42 14.33
CA SER A 301 2.44 12.82 14.27
C SER A 301 1.03 13.01 13.68
N THR A 302 0.25 11.94 13.55
CA THR A 302 -1.12 11.97 13.03
C THR A 302 -2.13 11.68 14.15
N ALA A 303 -3.43 11.90 13.87
CA ALA A 303 -4.53 11.60 14.80
C ALA A 303 -4.54 10.13 15.29
N LEU A 304 -3.81 9.22 14.65
CA LEU A 304 -3.66 7.85 15.13
C LEU A 304 -2.96 7.77 16.49
N TYR A 305 -1.94 8.62 16.75
CA TYR A 305 -1.10 8.52 17.96
C TYR A 305 -0.84 9.84 18.68
N THR A 306 -1.28 10.98 18.15
CA THR A 306 -0.97 12.31 18.75
C THR A 306 -1.49 12.50 20.15
N ASP A 307 -2.55 11.79 20.55
CA ASP A 307 -3.09 11.79 21.92
C ASP A 307 -2.23 10.99 22.93
N LEU A 308 -1.19 10.29 22.47
CA LEU A 308 -0.23 9.59 23.32
C LEU A 308 1.04 10.40 23.59
N ALA A 309 1.09 11.66 23.13
CA ALA A 309 2.30 12.48 23.20
C ALA A 309 2.58 13.09 24.59
N ASP A 310 1.60 13.06 25.54
CA ASP A 310 1.70 13.66 26.90
C ASP A 310 1.23 12.71 27.99
#